data_d11146befd03b3745edbeae623c83561
#
_entry.id   d11146befd03b3745edbeae623c83561
#
_cell.length_a   1.000
_cell.length_b   1.000
_cell.length_c   1.000
_cell.angle_alpha   90.00
_cell.angle_beta   90.00
_cell.angle_gamma   90.00
#
_symmetry.space_group_name_H-M   'P 1'
#
loop_
_entity.id
_entity.type
_entity.pdbx_description
1 polymer ?
#
loop_
_entity_poly.entity_id
_entity_poly.type
_entity_poly.pdbx_seq_one_letter_code
_entity_poly.pdbx_strand_id
1 'polypeptide(L)'
;LVISTKVYPIILIPFLLFKREFRTTLWTVIGLGFTHIIVLFYFGDGSTALYTQWYTKQVANGLQCIHYNQSLWSFFCGLFSETSRFDGWYFNIASLTISQTKILTLSFIGSIGLWVSYIFYKNRDQEHALTIQWLIVLSFIPVFSPLAWKCYFVFIAPIVILLYHKLKSTSNKWLLYIPLFI
;
A
#
# COMPACT_ATOMS: atom_id res chain seq x y z
N LEU A 1 9.89 -2.96 -13.31
CA LEU A 1 10.12 -4.33 -12.79
C LEU A 1 9.37 -4.57 -11.47
N VAL A 2 9.52 -3.69 -10.45
CA VAL A 2 8.88 -3.88 -9.13
C VAL A 2 7.35 -3.96 -9.22
N ILE A 3 6.72 -3.12 -10.05
CA ILE A 3 5.26 -3.14 -10.26
C ILE A 3 4.79 -4.43 -10.95
N SER A 4 5.58 -4.99 -11.86
CA SER A 4 5.22 -6.23 -12.56
C SER A 4 5.30 -7.48 -11.68
N THR A 5 6.12 -7.45 -10.63
CA THR A 5 6.23 -8.56 -9.67
C THR A 5 5.29 -8.42 -8.48
N LYS A 6 4.94 -7.19 -8.13
CA LYS A 6 4.09 -6.83 -6.99
C LYS A 6 3.15 -5.68 -7.39
N VAL A 7 1.83 -5.90 -7.33
CA VAL A 7 0.82 -4.94 -7.85
C VAL A 7 0.79 -3.62 -7.09
N TYR A 8 1.03 -3.63 -5.79
CA TYR A 8 0.82 -2.44 -4.94
C TYR A 8 1.74 -1.25 -5.23
N PRO A 9 2.98 -1.38 -5.76
CA PRO A 9 3.74 -0.22 -6.20
C PRO A 9 3.10 0.56 -7.36
N ILE A 10 2.00 0.07 -7.93
CA ILE A 10 1.22 0.79 -8.97
C ILE A 10 0.76 2.17 -8.47
N ILE A 11 0.67 2.39 -7.16
CA ILE A 11 0.36 3.70 -6.56
C ILE A 11 1.37 4.80 -6.97
N LEU A 12 2.56 4.41 -7.40
CA LEU A 12 3.57 5.36 -7.90
C LEU A 12 3.13 6.01 -9.22
N ILE A 13 2.34 5.34 -10.04
CA ILE A 13 1.88 5.89 -11.34
C ILE A 13 1.00 7.14 -11.13
N PRO A 14 -0.12 7.08 -10.36
CA PRO A 14 -0.92 8.28 -10.11
C PRO A 14 -0.13 9.38 -9.37
N PHE A 15 0.83 9.01 -8.52
CA PHE A 15 1.69 10.00 -7.87
C PHE A 15 2.59 10.72 -8.87
N LEU A 16 3.22 10.00 -9.82
CA LEU A 16 4.03 10.61 -10.88
C LEU A 16 3.17 11.52 -11.79
N LEU A 17 1.96 11.10 -12.13
CA LEU A 17 1.00 11.92 -12.88
C LEU A 17 0.62 13.19 -12.12
N PHE A 18 0.36 13.08 -10.84
CA PHE A 18 0.09 14.23 -9.97
C PHE A 18 1.26 15.22 -9.96
N LYS A 19 2.50 14.73 -10.01
CA LYS A 19 3.72 15.53 -10.11
C LYS A 19 4.01 16.06 -11.51
N ARG A 20 3.16 15.74 -12.50
CA ARG A 20 3.36 16.08 -13.92
C ARG A 20 4.65 15.51 -14.52
N GLU A 21 5.16 14.44 -13.93
CA GLU A 21 6.33 13.69 -14.40
C GLU A 21 5.92 12.76 -15.55
N PHE A 22 5.37 13.32 -16.63
CA PHE A 22 4.81 12.58 -17.76
C PHE A 22 5.84 11.68 -18.44
N ARG A 23 7.08 12.16 -18.56
CA ARG A 23 8.17 11.38 -19.17
C ARG A 23 8.48 10.13 -18.35
N THR A 24 8.62 10.28 -17.03
CA THR A 24 8.89 9.18 -16.10
C THR A 24 7.72 8.21 -16.07
N THR A 25 6.49 8.72 -16.06
CA THR A 25 5.27 7.90 -16.12
C THR A 25 5.22 7.07 -17.41
N LEU A 26 5.48 7.70 -18.57
CA LEU A 26 5.49 7.02 -19.87
C LEU A 26 6.51 5.87 -19.89
N TRP A 27 7.75 6.13 -19.46
CA TRP A 27 8.77 5.09 -19.39
C TRP A 27 8.42 3.96 -18.41
N THR A 28 7.75 4.30 -17.30
CA THR A 28 7.25 3.30 -16.35
C THR A 28 6.20 2.41 -17.00
N VAL A 29 5.24 2.97 -17.72
CA VAL A 29 4.19 2.21 -18.43
C VAL A 29 4.79 1.36 -19.56
N ILE A 30 5.71 1.93 -20.34
CA ILE A 30 6.42 1.19 -21.39
C ILE A 30 7.20 0.02 -20.79
N GLY A 31 7.94 0.25 -19.69
CA GLY A 31 8.69 -0.79 -19.00
C GLY A 31 7.79 -1.91 -18.46
N LEU A 32 6.60 -1.57 -17.94
CA LEU A 32 5.60 -2.54 -17.54
C LEU A 32 5.09 -3.35 -18.74
N GLY A 33 4.73 -2.69 -19.83
CA GLY A 33 4.31 -3.36 -21.07
C GLY A 33 5.38 -4.31 -21.58
N PHE A 34 6.64 -3.88 -21.59
CA PHE A 34 7.76 -4.69 -22.02
C PHE A 34 7.94 -5.96 -21.16
N THR A 35 7.83 -5.85 -19.84
CA THR A 35 7.91 -7.02 -18.96
C THR A 35 6.79 -8.02 -19.23
N HIS A 36 5.58 -7.56 -19.55
CA HIS A 36 4.47 -8.44 -19.93
C HIS A 36 4.67 -9.08 -21.31
N ILE A 37 5.20 -8.32 -22.28
CA ILE A 37 5.54 -8.84 -23.61
C ILE A 37 6.56 -9.98 -23.52
N ILE A 38 7.60 -9.83 -22.68
CA ILE A 38 8.59 -10.90 -22.44
C ILE A 38 7.90 -12.16 -21.93
N VAL A 39 6.98 -12.05 -20.98
CA VAL A 39 6.24 -13.21 -20.45
C VAL A 39 5.39 -13.87 -21.53
N LEU A 40 4.67 -13.08 -22.34
CA LEU A 40 3.88 -13.59 -23.46
C LEU A 40 4.76 -14.31 -24.48
N PHE A 41 5.90 -13.73 -24.82
CA PHE A 41 6.83 -14.32 -25.78
C PHE A 41 7.48 -15.62 -25.27
N TYR A 42 7.85 -15.67 -23.98
CA TYR A 42 8.53 -16.82 -23.40
C TYR A 42 7.59 -18.01 -23.15
N PHE A 43 6.37 -17.76 -22.69
CA PHE A 43 5.41 -18.80 -22.31
C PHE A 43 4.36 -19.11 -23.40
N GLY A 44 4.26 -18.29 -24.45
CA GLY A 44 3.30 -18.48 -25.54
C GLY A 44 1.86 -18.67 -25.02
N ASP A 45 1.20 -19.72 -25.48
CA ASP A 45 -0.18 -20.05 -25.08
C ASP A 45 -0.34 -20.32 -23.59
N GLY A 46 0.72 -20.72 -22.90
CA GLY A 46 0.73 -20.92 -21.45
C GLY A 46 0.61 -19.61 -20.64
N SER A 47 0.87 -18.47 -21.25
CA SER A 47 0.83 -17.16 -20.59
C SER A 47 -0.55 -16.83 -20.03
N THR A 48 -1.63 -17.20 -20.72
CA THR A 48 -3.01 -16.98 -20.25
C THR A 48 -3.29 -17.72 -18.96
N ALA A 49 -2.86 -18.98 -18.85
CA ALA A 49 -3.00 -19.77 -17.63
C ALA A 49 -2.19 -19.15 -16.47
N LEU A 50 -0.96 -18.70 -16.74
CA LEU A 50 -0.13 -18.01 -15.74
C LEU A 50 -0.76 -16.72 -15.23
N TYR A 51 -1.27 -15.86 -16.12
CA TYR A 51 -1.96 -14.62 -15.74
C TYR A 51 -3.23 -14.90 -14.94
N THR A 52 -4.02 -15.90 -15.36
CA THR A 52 -5.23 -16.29 -14.64
C THR A 52 -4.89 -16.80 -13.22
N GLN A 53 -3.88 -17.66 -13.09
CA GLN A 53 -3.41 -18.14 -11.78
C GLN A 53 -2.86 -17.00 -10.92
N TRP A 54 -2.06 -16.10 -11.51
CA TRP A 54 -1.53 -14.94 -10.82
C TRP A 54 -2.65 -14.01 -10.34
N TYR A 55 -3.60 -13.68 -11.21
CA TYR A 55 -4.76 -12.86 -10.86
C TYR A 55 -5.57 -13.49 -9.73
N THR A 56 -5.89 -14.77 -9.84
CA THR A 56 -6.67 -15.49 -8.82
C THR A 56 -5.94 -15.50 -7.48
N LYS A 57 -4.63 -15.79 -7.48
CA LYS A 57 -3.84 -15.90 -6.24
C LYS A 57 -3.52 -14.53 -5.62
N GLN A 58 -3.17 -13.54 -6.42
CA GLN A 58 -2.64 -12.26 -5.91
C GLN A 58 -3.71 -11.17 -5.81
N VAL A 59 -4.72 -11.18 -6.65
CA VAL A 59 -5.75 -10.15 -6.68
C VAL A 59 -7.05 -10.65 -6.08
N ALA A 60 -7.62 -11.73 -6.60
CA ALA A 60 -8.90 -12.24 -6.13
C ALA A 60 -8.82 -12.85 -4.72
N ASN A 61 -7.74 -13.62 -4.43
CA ASN A 61 -7.51 -14.25 -3.13
C ASN A 61 -6.54 -13.45 -2.24
N GLY A 62 -5.93 -12.39 -2.75
CA GLY A 62 -4.98 -11.55 -2.01
C GLY A 62 -5.60 -10.83 -0.79
N LEU A 63 -6.93 -10.69 -0.79
CA LEU A 63 -7.70 -10.15 0.33
C LEU A 63 -8.03 -11.25 1.37
N GLN A 64 -7.02 -12.00 1.78
CA GLN A 64 -7.21 -13.05 2.78
C GLN A 64 -7.09 -12.50 4.20
N CYS A 65 -8.06 -12.85 5.04
CA CYS A 65 -8.04 -12.61 6.48
C CYS A 65 -7.16 -13.66 7.16
N ILE A 66 -5.85 -13.49 7.11
CA ILE A 66 -4.89 -14.44 7.71
C ILE A 66 -4.02 -13.72 8.75
N HIS A 67 -3.72 -14.40 9.85
CA HIS A 67 -3.07 -13.81 11.02
C HIS A 67 -1.66 -13.24 10.76
N TYR A 68 -0.91 -13.76 9.78
CA TYR A 68 0.41 -13.24 9.40
C TYR A 68 0.36 -12.08 8.39
N ASN A 69 -0.84 -11.74 7.88
CA ASN A 69 -1.02 -10.57 7.02
C ASN A 69 -1.18 -9.32 7.89
N GLN A 70 -0.22 -8.42 7.82
CA GLN A 70 -0.18 -7.17 8.60
C GLN A 70 -0.72 -5.97 7.82
N SER A 71 -1.48 -6.20 6.75
CA SER A 71 -2.11 -5.14 5.99
C SER A 71 -3.31 -4.55 6.74
N LEU A 72 -3.69 -3.34 6.34
CA LEU A 72 -4.93 -2.71 6.81
C LEU A 72 -6.16 -3.59 6.53
N TRP A 73 -6.15 -4.32 5.41
CA TRP A 73 -7.20 -5.28 5.09
C TRP A 73 -7.34 -6.36 6.17
N SER A 74 -6.25 -6.99 6.56
CA SER A 74 -6.29 -8.04 7.59
C SER A 74 -6.69 -7.49 8.95
N PHE A 75 -6.27 -6.26 9.29
CA PHE A 75 -6.70 -5.57 10.50
C PHE A 75 -8.22 -5.36 10.53
N PHE A 76 -8.80 -4.82 9.46
CA PHE A 76 -10.25 -4.64 9.35
C PHE A 76 -10.99 -5.99 9.36
N CYS A 77 -10.42 -7.00 8.73
CA CYS A 77 -10.97 -8.33 8.73
C CYS A 77 -11.02 -8.93 10.14
N GLY A 78 -9.96 -8.79 10.92
CA GLY A 78 -9.91 -9.25 12.31
C GLY A 78 -10.89 -8.52 13.22
N LEU A 79 -11.17 -7.23 12.95
CA LEU A 79 -12.10 -6.43 13.76
C LEU A 79 -13.57 -6.61 13.39
N PHE A 80 -13.88 -6.82 12.11
CA PHE A 80 -15.24 -6.67 11.61
C PHE A 80 -15.80 -7.90 10.88
N SER A 81 -15.00 -8.92 10.57
CA SER A 81 -15.50 -10.07 9.81
C SER A 81 -15.83 -11.27 10.72
N GLU A 82 -16.89 -11.97 10.38
CA GLU A 82 -17.30 -13.23 11.04
C GLU A 82 -16.32 -14.40 10.87
N THR A 83 -15.25 -14.22 10.08
CA THR A 83 -14.34 -15.33 9.78
C THR A 83 -13.50 -15.72 10.99
N SER A 84 -13.83 -16.86 11.59
CA SER A 84 -13.11 -17.55 12.67
C SER A 84 -11.72 -18.11 12.26
N ARG A 85 -10.96 -17.42 11.42
CA ARG A 85 -9.67 -17.93 10.90
C ARG A 85 -8.49 -17.77 11.85
N PHE A 86 -8.74 -17.25 13.04
CA PHE A 86 -7.72 -17.10 14.07
C PHE A 86 -8.07 -18.08 15.18
N ASP A 87 -7.50 -19.23 15.21
CA ASP A 87 -7.60 -20.30 16.23
C ASP A 87 -8.03 -19.83 17.63
N GLY A 88 -9.26 -19.31 17.77
CA GLY A 88 -9.85 -18.85 19.03
C GLY A 88 -9.43 -17.47 19.54
N TRP A 89 -8.49 -16.77 18.92
CA TRP A 89 -8.00 -15.45 19.34
C TRP A 89 -8.33 -14.37 18.31
N TYR A 90 -9.56 -13.91 18.27
CA TYR A 90 -9.92 -12.71 17.50
C TYR A 90 -10.80 -11.80 18.34
N PHE A 91 -10.59 -10.51 18.14
CA PHE A 91 -11.42 -9.48 18.74
C PHE A 91 -12.36 -8.97 17.65
N ASN A 92 -13.62 -9.40 17.72
CA ASN A 92 -14.62 -9.02 16.74
C ASN A 92 -15.56 -7.95 17.35
N ILE A 93 -15.53 -6.74 16.76
CA ILE A 93 -16.40 -5.63 17.17
C ILE A 93 -17.77 -5.73 16.48
N ALA A 94 -17.80 -6.27 15.26
CA ALA A 94 -19.02 -6.40 14.48
C ALA A 94 -18.91 -7.57 13.50
N SER A 95 -19.99 -8.32 13.33
CA SER A 95 -20.04 -9.49 12.45
C SER A 95 -20.48 -9.10 11.04
N LEU A 96 -19.57 -8.50 10.28
CA LEU A 96 -19.80 -8.14 8.89
C LEU A 96 -19.42 -9.29 7.95
N THR A 97 -20.13 -9.38 6.83
CA THR A 97 -19.71 -10.26 5.73
C THR A 97 -18.38 -9.81 5.13
N ILE A 98 -17.64 -10.71 4.48
CA ILE A 98 -16.37 -10.38 3.78
C ILE A 98 -16.57 -9.24 2.78
N SER A 99 -17.70 -9.23 2.06
CA SER A 99 -18.01 -8.16 1.09
C SER A 99 -18.19 -6.80 1.76
N GLN A 100 -18.92 -6.74 2.87
CA GLN A 100 -19.11 -5.52 3.65
C GLN A 100 -17.78 -5.01 4.24
N THR A 101 -16.97 -5.92 4.79
CA THR A 101 -15.63 -5.59 5.30
C THR A 101 -14.73 -5.06 4.19
N LYS A 102 -14.83 -5.63 2.98
CA LYS A 102 -14.10 -5.16 1.79
C LYS A 102 -14.51 -3.72 1.43
N ILE A 103 -15.80 -3.43 1.37
CA ILE A 103 -16.30 -2.09 1.06
C ILE A 103 -15.82 -1.10 2.14
N LEU A 104 -15.94 -1.45 3.41
CA LEU A 104 -15.49 -0.62 4.53
C LEU A 104 -14.00 -0.29 4.43
N THR A 105 -13.16 -1.32 4.19
CA THR A 105 -11.72 -1.15 4.06
C THR A 105 -11.35 -0.27 2.87
N LEU A 106 -11.96 -0.53 1.70
CA LEU A 106 -11.70 0.28 0.50
C LEU A 106 -12.17 1.73 0.64
N SER A 107 -13.31 1.95 1.31
CA SER A 107 -13.80 3.29 1.60
C SER A 107 -12.85 4.05 2.54
N PHE A 108 -12.32 3.38 3.55
CA PHE A 108 -11.33 3.95 4.47
C PHE A 108 -10.02 4.29 3.75
N ILE A 109 -9.50 3.37 2.96
CA ILE A 109 -8.29 3.60 2.12
C ILE A 109 -8.50 4.77 1.16
N GLY A 110 -9.66 4.80 0.48
CA GLY A 110 -10.03 5.87 -0.44
C GLY A 110 -10.09 7.23 0.25
N SER A 111 -10.69 7.29 1.43
CA SER A 111 -10.79 8.54 2.23
C SER A 111 -9.41 9.05 2.64
N ILE A 112 -8.52 8.18 3.10
CA ILE A 112 -7.12 8.55 3.42
C ILE A 112 -6.41 9.02 2.15
N GLY A 113 -6.56 8.32 1.04
CA GLY A 113 -5.96 8.69 -0.24
C GLY A 113 -6.38 10.07 -0.71
N LEU A 114 -7.67 10.39 -0.63
CA LEU A 114 -8.21 11.72 -0.96
C LEU A 114 -7.67 12.81 -0.01
N TRP A 115 -7.66 12.54 1.29
CA TRP A 115 -7.14 13.46 2.28
C TRP A 115 -5.66 13.77 2.07
N VAL A 116 -4.84 12.76 1.84
CA VAL A 116 -3.41 12.93 1.55
C VAL A 116 -3.19 13.66 0.23
N SER A 117 -3.98 13.35 -0.81
CA SER A 117 -3.92 14.06 -2.09
C SER A 117 -4.24 15.55 -1.92
N TYR A 118 -5.22 15.88 -1.09
CA TYR A 118 -5.55 17.26 -0.74
C TYR A 118 -4.39 17.97 -0.02
N ILE A 119 -3.76 17.30 0.96
CA ILE A 119 -2.58 17.85 1.67
C ILE A 119 -1.43 18.07 0.69
N PHE A 120 -1.17 17.14 -0.22
CA PHE A 120 -0.12 17.25 -1.24
C PHE A 120 -0.39 18.43 -2.17
N TYR A 121 -1.65 18.62 -2.58
CA TYR A 121 -2.05 19.75 -3.41
C TYR A 121 -1.84 21.09 -2.69
N LYS A 122 -2.28 21.18 -1.44
CA LYS A 122 -2.17 22.41 -0.63
C LYS A 122 -0.72 22.81 -0.36
N ASN A 123 0.17 21.83 -0.17
CA ASN A 123 1.59 22.06 0.21
C ASN A 123 2.56 21.84 -0.95
N ARG A 124 2.09 21.89 -2.20
CA ARG A 124 2.91 21.56 -3.38
C ARG A 124 4.12 22.46 -3.58
N ASP A 125 4.03 23.74 -3.15
CA ASP A 125 5.04 24.77 -3.38
C ASP A 125 6.02 24.93 -2.19
N GLN A 126 5.89 24.10 -1.15
CA GLN A 126 6.80 24.15 0.00
C GLN A 126 8.15 23.51 -0.32
N GLU A 127 9.19 24.10 0.25
CA GLU A 127 10.52 23.49 0.25
C GLU A 127 10.48 22.08 0.87
N HIS A 128 11.18 21.14 0.24
CA HIS A 128 11.17 19.71 0.63
C HIS A 128 9.83 18.96 0.50
N ALA A 129 8.77 19.60 -0.04
CA ALA A 129 7.48 18.93 -0.24
C ALA A 129 7.62 17.63 -1.04
N LEU A 130 8.46 17.61 -2.07
CA LEU A 130 8.68 16.44 -2.92
C LEU A 130 9.21 15.25 -2.09
N THR A 131 10.23 15.47 -1.29
CA THR A 131 10.84 14.42 -0.46
C THR A 131 9.83 13.84 0.54
N ILE A 132 9.08 14.71 1.23
CA ILE A 132 8.07 14.29 2.20
C ILE A 132 6.96 13.50 1.51
N GLN A 133 6.49 13.96 0.35
CA GLN A 133 5.45 13.28 -0.41
C GLN A 133 5.89 11.91 -0.89
N TRP A 134 7.14 11.76 -1.38
CA TRP A 134 7.71 10.47 -1.73
C TRP A 134 7.76 9.52 -0.54
N LEU A 135 8.20 9.97 0.62
CA LEU A 135 8.27 9.14 1.83
C LEU A 135 6.88 8.68 2.28
N ILE A 136 5.87 9.56 2.21
CA ILE A 136 4.48 9.22 2.54
C ILE A 136 3.95 8.17 1.56
N VAL A 137 4.16 8.35 0.24
CA VAL A 137 3.69 7.39 -0.77
C VAL A 137 4.36 6.03 -0.61
N LEU A 138 5.67 6.00 -0.35
CA LEU A 138 6.38 4.75 -0.06
C LEU A 138 5.85 4.04 1.18
N SER A 139 5.50 4.80 2.24
CA SER A 139 4.92 4.25 3.46
C SER A 139 3.52 3.67 3.25
N PHE A 140 2.80 4.10 2.22
CA PHE A 140 1.49 3.54 1.88
C PHE A 140 1.58 2.14 1.26
N ILE A 141 2.71 1.78 0.66
CA ILE A 141 2.89 0.47 0.04
C ILE A 141 2.62 -0.68 1.03
N PRO A 142 3.24 -0.75 2.22
CA PRO A 142 2.94 -1.82 3.17
C PRO A 142 1.54 -1.72 3.79
N VAL A 143 1.06 -0.51 4.07
CA VAL A 143 -0.21 -0.29 4.78
C VAL A 143 -1.40 -0.66 3.89
N PHE A 144 -1.38 -0.24 2.62
CA PHE A 144 -2.51 -0.43 1.69
C PHE A 144 -2.35 -1.66 0.80
N SER A 145 -1.25 -2.40 0.92
CA SER A 145 -1.11 -3.69 0.24
C SER A 145 -2.19 -4.65 0.74
N PRO A 146 -2.83 -5.43 -0.15
CA PRO A 146 -3.78 -6.48 0.25
C PRO A 146 -3.10 -7.58 1.08
N LEU A 147 -1.79 -7.78 0.90
CA LEU A 147 -0.97 -8.70 1.66
C LEU A 147 0.33 -7.98 2.06
N ALA A 148 0.51 -7.72 3.35
CA ALA A 148 1.71 -7.10 3.89
C ALA A 148 2.45 -8.05 4.83
N TRP A 149 3.73 -8.23 4.57
CA TRP A 149 4.63 -9.00 5.40
C TRP A 149 5.51 -8.04 6.22
N LYS A 150 6.03 -8.50 7.34
CA LYS A 150 6.90 -7.68 8.23
C LYS A 150 8.02 -6.96 7.48
N CYS A 151 8.62 -7.61 6.48
CA CYS A 151 9.69 -7.01 5.68
C CYS A 151 9.28 -5.77 4.86
N TYR A 152 7.97 -5.58 4.59
CA TYR A 152 7.52 -4.39 3.84
C TYR A 152 7.54 -3.13 4.70
N PHE A 153 7.51 -3.25 6.02
CA PHE A 153 7.57 -2.10 6.92
C PHE A 153 8.91 -1.36 6.88
N VAL A 154 9.94 -1.94 6.25
CA VAL A 154 11.18 -1.23 5.95
C VAL A 154 10.93 0.06 5.14
N PHE A 155 9.89 0.13 4.33
CA PHE A 155 9.51 1.33 3.58
C PHE A 155 8.99 2.46 4.49
N ILE A 156 8.60 2.16 5.72
CA ILE A 156 8.16 3.17 6.71
C ILE A 156 9.37 3.77 7.44
N ALA A 157 10.48 3.05 7.56
CA ALA A 157 11.65 3.50 8.31
C ALA A 157 12.15 4.91 7.91
N PRO A 158 12.25 5.28 6.61
CA PRO A 158 12.71 6.61 6.25
C PRO A 158 11.81 7.74 6.75
N ILE A 159 10.47 7.57 6.73
CA ILE A 159 9.57 8.60 7.25
C ILE A 159 9.61 8.68 8.77
N VAL A 160 9.75 7.55 9.47
CA VAL A 160 9.92 7.51 10.93
C VAL A 160 11.19 8.26 11.34
N ILE A 161 12.31 8.03 10.65
CA ILE A 161 13.57 8.73 10.87
C ILE A 161 13.41 10.23 10.66
N LEU A 162 12.77 10.63 9.55
CA LEU A 162 12.53 12.05 9.26
C LEU A 162 11.66 12.71 10.33
N LEU A 163 10.59 12.06 10.74
CA LEU A 163 9.70 12.55 11.80
C LEU A 163 10.44 12.66 13.14
N TYR A 164 11.26 11.67 13.49
CA TYR A 164 12.08 11.71 14.69
C TYR A 164 13.02 12.92 14.69
N HIS A 165 13.76 13.16 13.59
CA HIS A 165 14.64 14.31 13.48
C HIS A 165 13.89 15.64 13.59
N LYS A 166 12.75 15.77 12.93
CA LYS A 166 11.92 16.97 12.97
C LYS A 166 11.35 17.21 14.38
N LEU A 167 10.88 16.18 15.06
CA LEU A 167 10.33 16.28 16.42
C LEU A 167 11.40 16.57 17.46
N LYS A 168 12.62 16.06 17.27
CA LYS A 168 13.76 16.34 18.17
C LYS A 168 14.09 17.83 18.21
N SER A 169 13.85 18.57 17.13
CA SER A 169 14.06 20.03 17.06
C SER A 169 12.91 20.84 17.67
N THR A 170 11.80 20.19 18.03
CA THR A 170 10.60 20.85 18.57
C THR A 170 10.60 20.81 20.10
N SER A 171 10.03 21.81 20.75
CA SER A 171 9.97 21.91 22.22
C SER A 171 9.14 20.80 22.90
N ASN A 172 8.22 20.17 22.18
CA ASN A 172 7.35 19.10 22.68
C ASN A 172 8.03 17.73 22.64
N LYS A 173 8.91 17.48 23.58
CA LYS A 173 9.71 16.24 23.65
C LYS A 173 8.90 14.96 23.78
N TRP A 174 7.68 14.98 24.31
CA TRP A 174 6.83 13.80 24.45
C TRP A 174 6.44 13.20 23.09
N LEU A 175 6.39 13.99 22.01
CA LEU A 175 6.12 13.52 20.65
C LEU A 175 7.25 12.61 20.10
N LEU A 176 8.44 12.64 20.70
CA LEU A 176 9.56 11.77 20.30
C LEU A 176 9.29 10.29 20.60
N TYR A 177 8.38 10.00 21.54
CA TYR A 177 8.07 8.63 21.91
C TYR A 177 7.06 7.96 20.98
N ILE A 178 6.27 8.73 20.23
CA ILE A 178 5.27 8.18 19.29
C ILE A 178 5.89 7.23 18.27
N PRO A 179 7.03 7.56 17.60
CA PRO A 179 7.63 6.66 16.61
C PRO A 179 8.22 5.37 17.20
N LEU A 180 8.38 5.28 18.53
CA LEU A 180 8.93 4.08 19.19
C LEU A 180 7.84 3.02 19.44
N PHE A 181 6.56 3.37 19.30
CA PHE A 181 5.43 2.47 19.50
C PHE A 181 4.76 2.02 18.19
N ILE A 182 5.30 2.43 17.04
CA ILE A 182 4.88 1.99 15.70
C ILE A 182 5.87 0.96 15.17
#